data_8dee4d67699bd9ed8e9a2498cf698958
#
_entry.id   8dee4d67699bd9ed8e9a2498cf698958
#
_cell.length_a   1.000
_cell.length_b   1.000
_cell.length_c   1.000
_cell.angle_alpha   90.00
_cell.angle_beta   90.00
_cell.angle_gamma   90.00
#
_symmetry.space_group_name_H-M   'P 1'
#
loop_
_entity.id
_entity.type
_entity.pdbx_description
1 polymer ?
#
loop_
_entity_poly.entity_id
_entity_poly.type
_entity_poly.pdbx_seq_one_letter_code
_entity_poly.pdbx_strand_id
1 'polypeptide(L)'
;YVLIERDIYHQPSKLFLLNPDVVEMLIENQSRELYYSIHAATGNKLIVHNMDMLHFKHIVASNMVQGISPIDVLKNTTDFDNAVRTFNLTEMQKPDSFMLKYGSNVGKEKRQQVLEDFKQYYEENGGILFQEPGVEIEPLPKKYVSEDIVASENLTRERVANVFQLPSVFLNARSNTNFAKNEELNRFYLQHTLLPIVKQYEEEFNRKLLTKTDREKNRYFKFNVKSYLRADSATQA
;
A
#
# COMPACT_ATOMS: atom_id res chain seq x y z
N TYR A 1 -9.07 -16.47 4.72
CA TYR A 1 -10.03 -17.47 5.19
C TYR A 1 -9.41 -18.86 5.04
N VAL A 2 -9.62 -19.72 6.05
CA VAL A 2 -9.19 -21.13 5.99
C VAL A 2 -10.34 -22.01 6.47
N LEU A 3 -10.83 -22.87 5.59
CA LEU A 3 -11.88 -23.84 5.92
C LEU A 3 -11.28 -24.99 6.71
N ILE A 4 -11.93 -25.35 7.82
CA ILE A 4 -11.58 -26.51 8.66
C ILE A 4 -12.46 -27.67 8.26
N GLU A 5 -11.87 -28.72 7.67
CA GLU A 5 -12.53 -29.99 7.50
C GLU A 5 -12.38 -30.82 8.77
N ARG A 6 -13.50 -31.34 9.28
CA ARG A 6 -13.51 -32.18 10.48
C ARG A 6 -13.80 -33.62 10.11
N ASP A 7 -13.24 -34.52 10.90
CA ASP A 7 -13.52 -35.97 10.80
C ASP A 7 -14.87 -36.33 11.44
N ILE A 8 -15.19 -37.61 11.43
CA ILE A 8 -16.44 -38.17 12.03
C ILE A 8 -16.54 -37.95 13.55
N TYR A 9 -15.42 -37.63 14.21
CA TYR A 9 -15.36 -37.31 15.64
C TYR A 9 -15.31 -35.79 15.88
N HIS A 10 -15.64 -34.96 14.88
CA HIS A 10 -15.56 -33.52 14.90
C HIS A 10 -14.18 -32.93 15.22
N GLN A 11 -13.11 -33.73 15.00
CA GLN A 11 -11.75 -33.24 15.15
C GLN A 11 -11.24 -32.59 13.86
N PRO A 12 -10.46 -31.50 13.93
CA PRO A 12 -9.85 -30.90 12.74
C PRO A 12 -8.95 -31.91 12.02
N SER A 13 -9.26 -32.20 10.76
CA SER A 13 -8.55 -33.17 9.92
C SER A 13 -7.70 -32.47 8.86
N LYS A 14 -8.26 -31.48 8.16
CA LYS A 14 -7.57 -30.74 7.10
C LYS A 14 -7.91 -29.26 7.15
N LEU A 15 -7.03 -28.44 6.62
CA LEU A 15 -7.18 -27.00 6.50
C LEU A 15 -7.07 -26.62 5.01
N PHE A 16 -8.08 -25.94 4.48
CA PHE A 16 -8.11 -25.48 3.09
C PHE A 16 -8.05 -23.96 3.06
N LEU A 17 -6.99 -23.41 2.47
CA LEU A 17 -6.87 -21.99 2.22
C LEU A 17 -7.86 -21.57 1.13
N LEU A 18 -8.66 -20.56 1.40
CA LEU A 18 -9.67 -20.03 0.48
C LEU A 18 -9.28 -18.63 0.00
N ASN A 19 -9.56 -18.35 -1.28
CA ASN A 19 -9.48 -16.98 -1.78
C ASN A 19 -10.60 -16.14 -1.11
N PRO A 20 -10.28 -14.96 -0.55
CA PRO A 20 -11.29 -14.09 0.05
C PRO A 20 -12.45 -13.73 -0.87
N ASP A 21 -12.22 -13.63 -2.17
CA ASP A 21 -13.23 -13.25 -3.17
C ASP A 21 -14.39 -14.26 -3.30
N VAL A 22 -14.16 -15.51 -2.90
CA VAL A 22 -15.19 -16.55 -2.96
C VAL A 22 -15.93 -16.76 -1.64
N VAL A 23 -15.60 -15.98 -0.61
CA VAL A 23 -16.17 -16.12 0.73
C VAL A 23 -17.02 -14.91 1.09
N GLU A 24 -18.31 -15.12 1.30
CA GLU A 24 -19.25 -14.11 1.77
C GLU A 24 -19.62 -14.37 3.23
N MET A 25 -19.71 -13.33 4.05
CA MET A 25 -20.12 -13.43 5.44
C MET A 25 -21.63 -13.26 5.58
N LEU A 26 -22.25 -14.15 6.31
CA LEU A 26 -23.68 -14.15 6.60
C LEU A 26 -23.89 -14.10 8.11
N ILE A 27 -24.75 -13.20 8.56
CA ILE A 27 -25.17 -13.14 9.96
C ILE A 27 -26.63 -13.56 10.01
N GLU A 28 -26.91 -14.60 10.79
CA GLU A 28 -28.27 -15.05 11.00
C GLU A 28 -29.05 -14.04 11.85
N ASN A 29 -30.25 -13.66 11.39
CA ASN A 29 -31.01 -12.58 12.02
C ASN A 29 -31.52 -12.93 13.43
N GLN A 30 -31.82 -14.20 13.70
CA GLN A 30 -32.39 -14.63 14.98
C GLN A 30 -31.32 -14.88 16.03
N SER A 31 -30.33 -15.73 15.71
CA SER A 31 -29.27 -16.13 16.66
C SER A 31 -28.12 -15.14 16.72
N ARG A 32 -28.00 -14.25 15.71
CA ARG A 32 -26.83 -13.37 15.53
C ARG A 32 -25.52 -14.14 15.30
N GLU A 33 -25.60 -15.42 14.97
CA GLU A 33 -24.44 -16.26 14.67
C GLU A 33 -23.86 -15.94 13.29
N LEU A 34 -22.54 -16.07 13.17
CA LEU A 34 -21.81 -15.81 11.95
C LEU A 34 -21.61 -17.10 11.16
N TYR A 35 -22.02 -17.08 9.91
CA TYR A 35 -21.80 -18.11 8.91
C TYR A 35 -21.01 -17.57 7.74
N TYR A 36 -20.38 -18.45 6.97
CA TYR A 36 -19.68 -18.12 5.75
C TYR A 36 -20.27 -18.89 4.58
N SER A 37 -20.59 -18.18 3.52
CA SER A 37 -21.01 -18.77 2.24
C SER A 37 -19.80 -18.83 1.32
N ILE A 38 -19.39 -20.02 0.93
CA ILE A 38 -18.28 -20.27 0.01
C ILE A 38 -18.88 -20.53 -1.36
N HIS A 39 -18.52 -19.71 -2.34
CA HIS A 39 -18.95 -19.82 -3.72
C HIS A 39 -17.96 -20.67 -4.51
N ALA A 40 -18.29 -21.92 -4.79
CA ALA A 40 -17.47 -22.78 -5.64
C ALA A 40 -17.54 -22.36 -7.10
N ALA A 41 -16.47 -22.57 -7.86
CA ALA A 41 -16.43 -22.30 -9.30
C ALA A 41 -17.51 -23.08 -10.10
N THR A 42 -18.04 -24.16 -9.55
CA THR A 42 -19.14 -24.97 -10.10
C THR A 42 -20.53 -24.35 -9.90
N GLY A 43 -20.62 -23.16 -9.28
CA GLY A 43 -21.89 -22.52 -8.96
C GLY A 43 -22.57 -22.99 -7.67
N ASN A 44 -22.03 -24.02 -7.02
CA ASN A 44 -22.56 -24.50 -5.74
C ASN A 44 -22.14 -23.56 -4.60
N LYS A 45 -23.05 -23.37 -3.65
CA LYS A 45 -22.79 -22.62 -2.41
C LYS A 45 -22.67 -23.59 -1.24
N LEU A 46 -21.58 -23.46 -0.50
CA LEU A 46 -21.39 -24.17 0.76
C LEU A 46 -21.50 -23.17 1.91
N ILE A 47 -22.44 -23.39 2.83
CA ILE A 47 -22.57 -22.56 4.02
C ILE A 47 -21.92 -23.30 5.19
N VAL A 48 -20.99 -22.64 5.85
CA VAL A 48 -20.24 -23.19 6.99
C VAL A 48 -20.38 -22.29 8.21
N HIS A 49 -20.42 -22.88 9.37
CA HIS A 49 -20.49 -22.16 10.62
C HIS A 49 -19.15 -21.50 10.97
N ASN A 50 -19.17 -20.42 11.73
CA ASN A 50 -17.97 -19.69 12.16
C ASN A 50 -16.92 -20.60 12.83
N MET A 51 -17.31 -21.66 13.52
CA MET A 51 -16.35 -22.59 14.15
C MET A 51 -15.57 -23.45 13.15
N ASP A 52 -16.03 -23.55 11.91
CA ASP A 52 -15.39 -24.31 10.84
C ASP A 52 -14.64 -23.43 9.83
N MET A 53 -14.48 -22.12 10.15
CA MET A 53 -13.74 -21.18 9.34
C MET A 53 -12.76 -20.37 10.20
N LEU A 54 -11.45 -20.44 9.91
CA LEU A 54 -10.48 -19.50 10.47
C LEU A 54 -10.55 -18.19 9.65
N HIS A 55 -10.76 -17.09 10.34
CA HIS A 55 -10.87 -15.77 9.71
C HIS A 55 -9.87 -14.80 10.34
N PHE A 56 -8.81 -14.50 9.61
CA PHE A 56 -7.79 -13.55 10.02
C PHE A 56 -8.05 -12.20 9.34
N LYS A 57 -8.02 -11.11 10.12
CA LYS A 57 -8.33 -9.76 9.66
C LYS A 57 -7.16 -8.85 9.97
N HIS A 58 -6.66 -8.12 8.96
CA HIS A 58 -5.56 -7.16 9.15
C HIS A 58 -6.11 -5.84 9.70
N ILE A 59 -7.08 -5.26 9.01
CA ILE A 59 -7.80 -4.06 9.45
C ILE A 59 -9.26 -4.48 9.67
N VAL A 60 -9.87 -4.02 10.76
CA VAL A 60 -11.24 -4.38 11.10
C VAL A 60 -12.18 -3.23 10.77
N ALA A 61 -13.28 -3.54 10.07
CA ALA A 61 -14.35 -2.58 9.81
C ALA A 61 -15.08 -2.18 11.11
N SER A 62 -15.85 -1.10 11.06
CA SER A 62 -16.63 -0.60 12.20
C SER A 62 -17.63 -1.62 12.77
N ASN A 63 -18.08 -2.58 11.96
CA ASN A 63 -18.94 -3.68 12.40
C ASN A 63 -18.20 -4.79 13.17
N MET A 64 -16.88 -4.72 13.30
CA MET A 64 -15.96 -5.67 13.93
C MET A 64 -15.99 -7.10 13.34
N VAL A 65 -16.81 -7.37 12.36
CA VAL A 65 -16.98 -8.69 11.74
C VAL A 65 -16.11 -8.82 10.50
N GLN A 66 -16.12 -7.78 9.67
CA GLN A 66 -15.43 -7.77 8.38
C GLN A 66 -14.04 -7.16 8.47
N GLY A 67 -13.08 -7.76 7.75
CA GLY A 67 -11.80 -7.13 7.47
C GLY A 67 -11.92 -6.14 6.31
N ILE A 68 -11.09 -5.10 6.32
CA ILE A 68 -10.92 -4.15 5.22
C ILE A 68 -9.60 -4.46 4.54
N SER A 69 -9.60 -4.48 3.21
CA SER A 69 -8.37 -4.64 2.44
C SER A 69 -7.45 -3.41 2.62
N PRO A 70 -6.18 -3.60 2.95
CA PRO A 70 -5.21 -2.50 2.94
C PRO A 70 -5.14 -1.76 1.61
N ILE A 71 -5.37 -2.46 0.50
CA ILE A 71 -5.39 -1.87 -0.86
C ILE A 71 -6.57 -0.91 -1.00
N ASP A 72 -7.74 -1.25 -0.47
CA ASP A 72 -8.91 -0.36 -0.52
C ASP A 72 -8.68 0.92 0.27
N VAL A 73 -8.01 0.82 1.42
CA VAL A 73 -7.62 1.99 2.23
C VAL A 73 -6.63 2.88 1.47
N LEU A 74 -5.73 2.27 0.68
CA LEU A 74 -4.69 2.96 -0.09
C LEU A 74 -5.16 3.44 -1.48
N LYS A 75 -6.38 3.11 -1.90
CA LYS A 75 -6.88 3.43 -3.25
C LYS A 75 -6.70 4.89 -3.61
N ASN A 76 -7.20 5.80 -2.78
CA ASN A 76 -7.07 7.23 -3.02
C ASN A 76 -5.60 7.70 -3.04
N THR A 77 -4.72 7.05 -2.28
CA THR A 77 -3.28 7.34 -2.27
C THR A 77 -2.65 6.91 -3.59
N THR A 78 -3.02 5.74 -4.11
CA THR A 78 -2.54 5.22 -5.40
C THR A 78 -3.03 6.09 -6.55
N ASP A 79 -4.29 6.51 -6.54
CA ASP A 79 -4.86 7.38 -7.56
C ASP A 79 -4.18 8.76 -7.56
N PHE A 80 -3.90 9.31 -6.38
CA PHE A 80 -3.14 10.56 -6.23
C PHE A 80 -1.71 10.41 -6.77
N ASP A 81 -1.00 9.34 -6.42
CA ASP A 81 0.37 9.07 -6.88
C ASP A 81 0.43 8.95 -8.42
N ASN A 82 -0.53 8.24 -9.02
CA ASN A 82 -0.66 8.11 -10.46
C ASN A 82 -0.94 9.48 -11.13
N ALA A 83 -1.79 10.31 -10.54
CA ALA A 83 -2.08 11.65 -11.05
C ALA A 83 -0.82 12.55 -10.99
N VAL A 84 -0.08 12.53 -9.88
CA VAL A 84 1.19 13.26 -9.72
C VAL A 84 2.24 12.78 -10.72
N ARG A 85 2.39 11.47 -10.91
CA ARG A 85 3.29 10.91 -11.93
C ARG A 85 2.93 11.36 -13.34
N THR A 86 1.67 11.23 -13.71
CA THR A 86 1.18 11.63 -15.03
C THR A 86 1.39 13.12 -15.28
N PHE A 87 1.09 13.95 -14.28
CA PHE A 87 1.36 15.38 -14.35
C PHE A 87 2.85 15.67 -14.56
N ASN A 88 3.72 15.05 -13.75
CA ASN A 88 5.16 15.27 -13.84
C ASN A 88 5.74 14.81 -15.18
N LEU A 89 5.35 13.64 -15.68
CA LEU A 89 5.76 13.14 -16.99
C LEU A 89 5.33 14.08 -18.10
N THR A 90 4.09 14.58 -18.04
CA THR A 90 3.56 15.53 -19.02
C THR A 90 4.34 16.87 -18.98
N GLU A 91 4.63 17.38 -17.80
CA GLU A 91 5.41 18.62 -17.65
C GLU A 91 6.87 18.43 -18.08
N MET A 92 7.48 17.27 -17.83
CA MET A 92 8.83 16.96 -18.28
C MET A 92 8.94 16.86 -19.82
N GLN A 93 7.91 16.35 -20.47
CA GLN A 93 7.88 16.19 -21.93
C GLN A 93 7.55 17.49 -22.66
N LYS A 94 7.05 18.52 -21.97
CA LYS A 94 6.79 19.81 -22.59
C LYS A 94 8.13 20.46 -23.00
N PRO A 95 8.20 21.01 -24.20
CA PRO A 95 9.34 21.84 -24.59
C PRO A 95 9.46 23.05 -23.68
N ASP A 96 10.65 23.62 -23.63
CA ASP A 96 10.86 24.86 -22.88
C ASP A 96 9.96 25.96 -23.41
N SER A 97 9.30 26.65 -22.50
CA SER A 97 8.39 27.74 -22.84
C SER A 97 9.08 29.08 -22.57
N PHE A 98 8.85 30.03 -23.44
CA PHE A 98 9.45 31.36 -23.34
C PHE A 98 8.36 32.45 -23.41
N MET A 99 8.58 33.53 -22.70
CA MET A 99 7.77 34.73 -22.80
C MET A 99 8.51 35.76 -23.66
N LEU A 100 7.91 36.11 -24.79
CA LEU A 100 8.43 37.17 -25.65
C LEU A 100 7.74 38.50 -25.28
N LYS A 101 8.53 39.45 -24.77
CA LYS A 101 8.06 40.81 -24.43
C LYS A 101 8.48 41.75 -25.50
N TYR A 102 7.52 42.48 -26.06
CA TYR A 102 7.75 43.53 -27.05
C TYR A 102 7.56 44.89 -26.42
N GLY A 103 8.45 45.82 -26.73
CA GLY A 103 8.36 47.23 -26.31
C GLY A 103 7.20 48.00 -26.95
N SER A 104 6.50 47.47 -27.99
CA SER A 104 5.40 48.08 -28.69
C SER A 104 4.30 47.06 -29.02
N ASN A 105 3.07 47.56 -29.28
CA ASN A 105 1.93 46.68 -29.58
C ASN A 105 2.10 46.07 -31.00
N VAL A 106 2.18 44.77 -31.07
CA VAL A 106 2.42 44.01 -32.31
C VAL A 106 1.10 43.41 -32.82
N GLY A 107 0.77 43.64 -34.10
CA GLY A 107 -0.43 43.07 -34.75
C GLY A 107 -0.43 41.54 -34.80
N LYS A 108 -1.61 40.94 -34.99
CA LYS A 108 -1.79 39.47 -34.95
C LYS A 108 -0.92 38.73 -35.97
N GLU A 109 -0.83 39.24 -37.20
CA GLU A 109 -0.05 38.61 -38.27
C GLU A 109 1.45 38.59 -37.95
N LYS A 110 1.97 39.69 -37.43
CA LYS A 110 3.36 39.76 -37.03
C LYS A 110 3.69 38.87 -35.82
N ARG A 111 2.70 38.67 -34.91
CA ARG A 111 2.89 37.72 -33.81
C ARG A 111 3.04 36.27 -34.28
N GLN A 112 2.22 35.85 -35.27
CA GLN A 112 2.32 34.53 -35.85
C GLN A 112 3.64 34.29 -36.56
N GLN A 113 4.08 35.26 -37.33
CA GLN A 113 5.35 35.21 -38.05
C GLN A 113 6.53 35.07 -37.07
N VAL A 114 6.55 35.87 -36.02
CA VAL A 114 7.56 35.79 -34.96
C VAL A 114 7.54 34.47 -34.21
N LEU A 115 6.38 33.89 -33.97
CA LEU A 115 6.27 32.58 -33.32
C LEU A 115 6.82 31.46 -34.22
N GLU A 116 6.58 31.52 -35.52
CA GLU A 116 7.10 30.55 -36.49
C GLU A 116 8.61 30.70 -36.62
N ASP A 117 9.14 31.93 -36.76
CA ASP A 117 10.55 32.23 -36.82
C ASP A 117 11.27 31.77 -35.52
N PHE A 118 10.69 32.10 -34.35
CA PHE A 118 11.24 31.69 -33.05
C PHE A 118 11.32 30.18 -32.93
N LYS A 119 10.26 29.47 -33.32
CA LYS A 119 10.19 28.01 -33.23
C LYS A 119 11.24 27.38 -34.17
N GLN A 120 11.35 27.86 -35.39
CA GLN A 120 12.32 27.37 -36.35
C GLN A 120 13.76 27.61 -35.88
N TYR A 121 14.07 28.82 -35.40
CA TYR A 121 15.38 29.16 -34.87
C TYR A 121 15.72 28.32 -33.62
N TYR A 122 14.77 28.07 -32.73
CA TYR A 122 15.02 27.29 -31.53
C TYR A 122 15.31 25.82 -31.87
N GLU A 123 14.56 25.25 -32.80
CA GLU A 123 14.73 23.84 -33.23
C GLU A 123 16.02 23.65 -34.06
N GLU A 124 16.33 24.54 -34.98
CA GLU A 124 17.49 24.45 -35.86
C GLU A 124 18.82 24.75 -35.17
N ASN A 125 18.85 25.63 -34.17
CA ASN A 125 20.08 26.08 -33.50
C ASN A 125 20.31 25.40 -32.13
N GLY A 126 19.65 24.26 -31.83
CA GLY A 126 19.87 23.52 -30.59
C GLY A 126 19.49 24.29 -29.33
N GLY A 127 18.48 25.15 -29.39
CA GLY A 127 18.01 25.95 -28.28
C GLY A 127 18.74 27.28 -28.05
N ILE A 128 19.67 27.67 -28.97
CA ILE A 128 20.34 28.96 -28.89
C ILE A 128 19.48 30.04 -29.58
N LEU A 129 19.16 31.10 -28.83
CA LEU A 129 18.33 32.20 -29.31
C LEU A 129 19.15 33.47 -29.42
N PHE A 130 18.97 34.20 -30.53
CA PHE A 130 19.49 35.55 -30.67
C PHE A 130 18.45 36.57 -30.23
N GLN A 131 18.85 37.47 -29.32
CA GLN A 131 17.98 38.53 -28.87
C GLN A 131 18.07 39.72 -29.81
N GLU A 132 16.97 40.09 -30.45
CA GLU A 132 16.89 41.29 -31.24
C GLU A 132 16.63 42.52 -30.38
N PRO A 133 17.09 43.72 -30.80
CA PRO A 133 16.80 44.97 -30.08
C PRO A 133 15.30 45.20 -29.98
N GLY A 134 14.79 45.37 -28.74
CA GLY A 134 13.37 45.63 -28.47
C GLY A 134 12.54 44.37 -28.19
N VAL A 135 13.13 43.17 -28.13
CA VAL A 135 12.51 41.93 -27.74
C VAL A 135 13.21 41.39 -26.51
N GLU A 136 12.52 41.21 -25.40
CA GLU A 136 13.02 40.47 -24.23
C GLU A 136 12.50 39.04 -24.27
N ILE A 137 13.40 38.07 -24.12
CA ILE A 137 13.08 36.65 -24.06
C ILE A 137 13.30 36.18 -22.63
N GLU A 138 12.22 35.84 -21.95
CA GLU A 138 12.28 35.28 -20.60
C GLU A 138 11.87 33.81 -20.64
N PRO A 139 12.68 32.89 -20.11
CA PRO A 139 12.24 31.52 -19.95
C PRO A 139 11.12 31.44 -18.92
N LEU A 140 10.04 30.77 -19.25
CA LEU A 140 8.96 30.48 -18.30
C LEU A 140 9.40 29.28 -17.45
N PRO A 141 9.43 29.41 -16.12
CA PRO A 141 9.79 28.29 -15.27
C PRO A 141 8.79 27.12 -15.49
N LYS A 142 9.32 25.93 -15.67
CA LYS A 142 8.49 24.73 -15.68
C LYS A 142 7.79 24.60 -14.32
N LYS A 143 6.54 24.18 -14.34
CA LYS A 143 5.77 23.89 -13.10
C LYS A 143 6.28 22.65 -12.36
N TYR A 144 7.33 22.05 -12.87
CA TYR A 144 7.95 20.87 -12.31
C TYR A 144 9.07 21.26 -11.35
N VAL A 145 8.95 20.83 -10.09
CA VAL A 145 9.99 20.96 -9.08
C VAL A 145 10.37 19.56 -8.61
N SER A 146 11.63 19.17 -8.82
CA SER A 146 12.14 17.83 -8.47
C SER A 146 12.01 17.53 -6.97
N GLU A 147 12.11 18.53 -6.11
CA GLU A 147 11.97 18.41 -4.66
C GLU A 147 10.55 18.01 -4.26
N ASP A 148 9.53 18.55 -4.93
CA ASP A 148 8.12 18.24 -4.66
C ASP A 148 7.79 16.78 -5.00
N ILE A 149 8.46 16.19 -5.99
CA ILE A 149 8.29 14.77 -6.35
C ILE A 149 8.83 13.88 -5.26
N VAL A 150 10.05 14.16 -4.79
CA VAL A 150 10.67 13.38 -3.71
C VAL A 150 9.83 13.49 -2.43
N ALA A 151 9.30 14.68 -2.13
CA ALA A 151 8.41 14.88 -0.99
C ALA A 151 7.11 14.08 -1.14
N SER A 152 6.50 14.07 -2.32
CA SER A 152 5.28 13.30 -2.63
C SER A 152 5.51 11.80 -2.50
N GLU A 153 6.62 11.28 -3.03
CA GLU A 153 6.98 9.87 -2.90
C GLU A 153 7.21 9.46 -1.43
N ASN A 154 7.85 10.31 -0.64
CA ASN A 154 8.05 10.04 0.79
C ASN A 154 6.72 10.00 1.53
N LEU A 155 5.80 10.92 1.23
CA LEU A 155 4.45 10.92 1.80
C LEU A 155 3.68 9.65 1.45
N THR A 156 3.79 9.18 0.20
CA THR A 156 3.17 7.92 -0.23
C THR A 156 3.75 6.72 0.53
N ARG A 157 5.07 6.66 0.70
CA ARG A 157 5.73 5.62 1.51
C ARG A 157 5.26 5.62 2.97
N GLU A 158 5.15 6.80 3.58
CA GLU A 158 4.63 6.94 4.95
C GLU A 158 3.18 6.46 5.07
N ARG A 159 2.32 6.78 4.11
CA ARG A 159 0.94 6.32 4.08
C ARG A 159 0.85 4.79 3.97
N VAL A 160 1.66 4.20 3.08
CA VAL A 160 1.75 2.73 2.97
C VAL A 160 2.24 2.12 4.27
N ALA A 161 3.32 2.66 4.85
CA ALA A 161 3.85 2.19 6.12
C ALA A 161 2.80 2.21 7.24
N ASN A 162 2.04 3.31 7.34
CA ASN A 162 0.99 3.47 8.36
C ASN A 162 -0.14 2.45 8.20
N VAL A 163 -0.57 2.17 6.98
CA VAL A 163 -1.64 1.19 6.71
C VAL A 163 -1.23 -0.22 7.13
N PHE A 164 0.05 -0.58 6.93
CA PHE A 164 0.60 -1.86 7.36
C PHE A 164 1.19 -1.85 8.77
N GLN A 165 1.09 -0.72 9.48
CA GLN A 165 1.67 -0.52 10.81
C GLN A 165 3.17 -0.82 10.86
N LEU A 166 3.88 -0.45 9.78
CA LEU A 166 5.32 -0.63 9.64
C LEU A 166 6.05 0.67 10.00
N PRO A 167 7.22 0.61 10.62
CA PRO A 167 8.12 1.76 10.66
C PRO A 167 8.46 2.21 9.23
N SER A 168 8.30 3.48 8.91
CA SER A 168 8.58 4.02 7.57
C SER A 168 10.02 3.79 7.12
N VAL A 169 10.94 3.65 8.06
CA VAL A 169 12.36 3.33 7.82
C VAL A 169 12.53 2.00 7.07
N PHE A 170 11.66 1.01 7.26
CA PHE A 170 11.72 -0.26 6.51
C PHE A 170 11.41 -0.10 5.03
N LEU A 171 10.71 0.97 4.65
CA LEU A 171 10.43 1.29 3.25
C LEU A 171 11.47 2.22 2.63
N ASN A 172 12.34 2.83 3.44
CA ASN A 172 13.40 3.72 3.00
C ASN A 172 14.75 3.00 3.04
N ALA A 173 15.17 2.43 1.93
CA ALA A 173 16.44 1.69 1.79
C ALA A 173 17.71 2.56 2.01
N ARG A 174 17.58 3.86 2.25
CA ARG A 174 18.70 4.82 2.35
C ARG A 174 19.01 5.35 3.74
N SER A 175 18.34 4.86 4.80
CA SER A 175 18.70 5.29 6.14
C SER A 175 19.94 4.53 6.62
N ASN A 176 21.07 5.22 6.73
CA ASN A 176 22.24 4.77 7.50
C ASN A 176 21.83 4.67 8.99
N THR A 177 21.09 3.62 9.32
CA THR A 177 20.71 3.35 10.70
C THR A 177 21.86 2.59 11.38
N ASN A 178 22.37 3.12 12.48
CA ASN A 178 23.33 2.42 13.35
C ASN A 178 22.71 1.12 13.87
N PHE A 179 23.51 0.08 14.09
CA PHE A 179 23.06 -1.24 14.56
C PHE A 179 22.13 -1.18 15.80
N ALA A 180 22.40 -0.28 16.75
CA ALA A 180 21.53 -0.08 17.92
C ALA A 180 20.11 0.41 17.54
N LYS A 181 19.99 1.26 16.53
CA LYS A 181 18.67 1.69 16.01
C LYS A 181 17.94 0.56 15.28
N ASN A 182 18.66 -0.34 14.62
CA ASN A 182 18.05 -1.49 13.95
C ASN A 182 17.43 -2.47 14.96
N GLU A 183 18.07 -2.72 16.07
CA GLU A 183 17.52 -3.58 17.14
C GLU A 183 16.26 -2.97 17.76
N GLU A 184 16.25 -1.66 18.01
CA GLU A 184 15.09 -0.93 18.50
C GLU A 184 13.93 -0.96 17.47
N LEU A 185 14.24 -0.77 16.19
CA LEU A 185 13.26 -0.85 15.09
C LEU A 185 12.67 -2.26 14.95
N ASN A 186 13.50 -3.30 15.05
CA ASN A 186 13.06 -4.69 15.01
C ASN A 186 12.16 -5.02 16.22
N ARG A 187 12.50 -4.49 17.39
CA ARG A 187 11.65 -4.62 18.58
C ARG A 187 10.32 -3.89 18.42
N PHE A 188 10.34 -2.68 17.87
CA PHE A 188 9.14 -1.91 17.57
C PHE A 188 8.24 -2.67 16.57
N TYR A 189 8.81 -3.15 15.46
CA TYR A 189 8.09 -3.94 14.45
C TYR A 189 7.47 -5.19 15.06
N LEU A 190 8.23 -5.91 15.87
CA LEU A 190 7.73 -7.08 16.57
C LEU A 190 6.53 -6.75 17.46
N GLN A 191 6.63 -5.69 18.26
CA GLN A 191 5.59 -5.33 19.24
C GLN A 191 4.33 -4.76 18.59
N HIS A 192 4.49 -3.90 17.58
CA HIS A 192 3.37 -3.13 17.04
C HIS A 192 2.78 -3.73 15.77
N THR A 193 3.55 -4.51 15.01
CA THR A 193 3.09 -5.10 13.75
C THR A 193 2.86 -6.60 13.87
N LEU A 194 3.88 -7.36 14.28
CA LEU A 194 3.79 -8.83 14.28
C LEU A 194 2.98 -9.39 15.44
N LEU A 195 3.16 -8.89 16.66
CA LEU A 195 2.47 -9.44 17.83
C LEU A 195 0.95 -9.39 17.73
N PRO A 196 0.30 -8.31 17.26
CA PRO A 196 -1.15 -8.29 17.07
C PRO A 196 -1.63 -9.38 16.11
N ILE A 197 -0.89 -9.57 15.00
CA ILE A 197 -1.19 -10.60 14.00
C ILE A 197 -1.02 -11.99 14.62
N VAL A 198 0.11 -12.26 15.24
CA VAL A 198 0.41 -13.53 15.92
C VAL A 198 -0.64 -13.87 16.95
N LYS A 199 -1.05 -12.89 17.76
CA LYS A 199 -2.11 -13.07 18.76
C LYS A 199 -3.44 -13.46 18.16
N GLN A 200 -3.83 -12.83 17.06
CA GLN A 200 -5.05 -13.18 16.34
C GLN A 200 -5.01 -14.63 15.85
N TYR A 201 -3.86 -15.09 15.31
CA TYR A 201 -3.67 -16.49 14.90
C TYR A 201 -3.75 -17.45 16.10
N GLU A 202 -3.04 -17.14 17.20
CA GLU A 202 -3.07 -17.94 18.41
C GLU A 202 -4.51 -18.10 18.93
N GLU A 203 -5.26 -17.01 19.00
CA GLU A 203 -6.64 -17.02 19.48
C GLU A 203 -7.58 -17.83 18.58
N GLU A 204 -7.51 -17.64 17.26
CA GLU A 204 -8.33 -18.39 16.31
C GLU A 204 -8.00 -19.90 16.35
N PHE A 205 -6.71 -20.27 16.41
CA PHE A 205 -6.29 -21.66 16.50
C PHE A 205 -6.73 -22.28 17.84
N ASN A 206 -6.50 -21.61 18.95
CA ASN A 206 -6.88 -22.11 20.25
C ASN A 206 -8.41 -22.24 20.40
N ARG A 207 -9.17 -21.34 19.73
CA ARG A 207 -10.62 -21.38 19.78
C ARG A 207 -11.23 -22.49 18.91
N LYS A 208 -10.68 -22.72 17.72
CA LYS A 208 -11.35 -23.53 16.69
C LYS A 208 -10.69 -24.87 16.40
N LEU A 209 -9.40 -25.03 16.65
CA LEU A 209 -8.66 -26.25 16.37
C LEU A 209 -8.49 -27.18 17.59
N LEU A 210 -8.59 -26.65 18.82
CA LEU A 210 -8.47 -27.45 20.02
C LEU A 210 -9.79 -28.09 20.41
N THR A 211 -9.73 -29.38 20.69
CA THR A 211 -10.86 -30.14 21.28
C THR A 211 -11.02 -29.79 22.76
N LYS A 212 -12.15 -30.17 23.36
CA LYS A 212 -12.37 -30.05 24.80
C LYS A 212 -11.28 -30.79 25.60
N THR A 213 -10.95 -32.00 25.17
CA THR A 213 -9.91 -32.84 25.81
C THR A 213 -8.53 -32.19 25.73
N ASP A 214 -8.19 -31.50 24.63
CA ASP A 214 -6.92 -30.80 24.52
C ASP A 214 -6.83 -29.64 25.51
N ARG A 215 -7.91 -28.89 25.67
CA ARG A 215 -7.96 -27.78 26.63
C ARG A 215 -7.87 -28.27 28.08
N GLU A 216 -8.56 -29.38 28.41
CA GLU A 216 -8.46 -30.02 29.74
C GLU A 216 -7.03 -30.48 30.04
N LYS A 217 -6.25 -30.84 29.02
CA LYS A 217 -4.82 -31.18 29.12
C LYS A 217 -3.89 -29.96 29.03
N ASN A 218 -4.41 -28.73 29.12
CA ASN A 218 -3.68 -27.47 28.99
C ASN A 218 -2.84 -27.36 27.70
N ARG A 219 -3.29 -27.95 26.61
CA ARG A 219 -2.67 -27.79 25.30
C ARG A 219 -3.10 -26.45 24.70
N TYR A 220 -2.18 -25.78 24.03
CA TYR A 220 -2.44 -24.53 23.36
C TYR A 220 -1.46 -24.29 22.20
N PHE A 221 -1.88 -23.54 21.22
CA PHE A 221 -1.02 -23.02 20.17
C PHE A 221 -0.40 -21.71 20.62
N LYS A 222 0.90 -21.60 20.45
CA LYS A 222 1.66 -20.38 20.74
C LYS A 222 2.84 -20.25 19.80
N PHE A 223 3.02 -19.07 19.23
CA PHE A 223 4.17 -18.76 18.40
C PHE A 223 5.39 -18.45 19.26
N ASN A 224 6.56 -18.95 18.87
CA ASN A 224 7.81 -18.63 19.53
C ASN A 224 8.38 -17.30 19.03
N VAL A 225 7.84 -16.21 19.52
CA VAL A 225 8.24 -14.85 19.13
C VAL A 225 9.68 -14.52 19.53
N LYS A 226 10.21 -15.18 20.58
CA LYS A 226 11.60 -14.99 21.03
C LYS A 226 12.63 -15.46 20.00
N SER A 227 12.27 -16.39 19.11
CA SER A 227 13.18 -16.84 18.06
C SER A 227 13.52 -15.74 17.06
N TYR A 228 12.60 -14.81 16.82
CA TYR A 228 12.82 -13.66 15.95
C TYR A 228 13.91 -12.72 16.49
N LEU A 229 13.91 -12.45 17.79
CA LEU A 229 14.89 -11.57 18.44
C LEU A 229 16.27 -12.23 18.61
N ARG A 230 16.35 -13.58 18.68
CA ARG A 230 17.62 -14.30 18.82
C ARG A 230 18.46 -14.30 17.56
N ALA A 231 17.84 -14.21 16.38
CA ALA A 231 18.56 -14.17 15.12
C ALA A 231 19.47 -12.92 15.01
N ASP A 232 19.09 -11.81 15.66
CA ASP A 232 19.88 -10.57 15.65
C ASP A 232 21.08 -10.63 16.62
N SER A 233 20.93 -11.31 17.77
CA SER A 233 22.01 -11.41 18.77
C SER A 233 23.08 -12.45 18.40
N ALA A 234 22.77 -13.46 17.59
CA ALA A 234 23.72 -14.47 17.13
C ALA A 234 24.69 -13.95 16.06
N THR A 235 24.41 -12.79 15.47
CA THR A 235 25.27 -12.14 14.46
C THR A 235 26.32 -11.24 15.12
N GLN A 236 26.28 -11.05 16.45
CA GLN A 236 27.19 -10.20 17.23
C GLN A 236 28.26 -11.00 18.01
N ALA A 237 28.29 -12.32 17.89
CA ALA A 237 29.31 -13.22 18.43
C ALA A 237 30.15 -13.79 17.29
#